data_1d8b57e9e33408f2fcb985b8f15dcce9
#
_entry.id   1d8b57e9e33408f2fcb985b8f15dcce9
#
_cell.length_a   1.000
_cell.length_b   1.000
_cell.length_c   1.000
_cell.angle_alpha   90.00
_cell.angle_beta   90.00
_cell.angle_gamma   90.00
#
_symmetry.space_group_name_H-M   'P 1'
#
loop_
_entity.id
_entity.type
_entity.pdbx_description
1 polymer ?
#
loop_
_entity_poly.entity_id
_entity_poly.type
_entity_poly.pdbx_seq_one_letter_code
_entity_poly.pdbx_strand_id
1 'polypeptide(L)'
;MPLTLKVDSVQLEFGNRRILQDVHLDCKQGEIIGLLGRNGCGKSSLLRIIFGTLEPSYKYVGINNNVIQKGYLNNRIAYLPQHGYLPKNIKIKNLARMLVDGTLWNEFAQLPIFTANEEKTADQVSGGELRQLEMLMIIHSRADFILLDEPFTHISPIQADEFKPIMRACAKRKGIIVTDHQYYNILDVSDRVILLQDGTTKHITDNSELVTYGYLSGT
;
A
#
# COMPACT_ATOMS: atom_id res chain seq x y z
N MET A 1 5.26 22.98 -0.98
CA MET A 1 6.19 21.83 -1.10
C MET A 1 5.40 20.54 -1.01
N PRO A 2 5.72 19.51 -1.78
CA PRO A 2 5.06 18.22 -1.66
C PRO A 2 5.26 17.63 -0.26
N LEU A 3 4.25 16.91 0.24
CA LEU A 3 4.36 16.22 1.51
C LEU A 3 5.36 15.06 1.38
N THR A 4 6.09 14.79 2.45
CA THR A 4 7.03 13.66 2.53
C THR A 4 6.73 12.85 3.79
N LEU A 5 6.38 11.58 3.61
CA LEU A 5 6.33 10.59 4.68
C LEU A 5 7.76 10.09 4.93
N LYS A 6 8.23 10.19 6.15
CA LYS A 6 9.52 9.64 6.58
C LYS A 6 9.29 8.57 7.62
N VAL A 7 9.93 7.43 7.43
CA VAL A 7 9.97 6.31 8.36
C VAL A 7 11.43 6.02 8.67
N ASP A 8 11.77 5.93 9.95
CA ASP A 8 13.16 5.89 10.38
C ASP A 8 13.31 5.04 11.63
N SER A 9 14.43 4.32 11.73
CA SER A 9 14.85 3.55 12.90
C SER A 9 13.79 2.57 13.43
N VAL A 10 13.00 1.95 12.54
CA VAL A 10 11.95 1.01 12.97
C VAL A 10 12.58 -0.30 13.44
N GLN A 11 12.23 -0.69 14.67
CA GLN A 11 12.68 -1.95 15.29
C GLN A 11 11.47 -2.75 15.77
N LEU A 12 11.38 -4.01 15.32
CA LEU A 12 10.31 -4.92 15.70
C LEU A 12 10.87 -6.29 16.08
N GLU A 13 10.46 -6.79 17.23
CA GLU A 13 10.79 -8.11 17.72
C GLU A 13 9.54 -8.88 18.10
N PHE A 14 9.49 -10.18 17.82
CA PHE A 14 8.50 -11.10 18.35
C PHE A 14 9.21 -12.17 19.18
N GLY A 15 9.07 -12.10 20.50
CA GLY A 15 9.87 -12.90 21.41
C GLY A 15 11.36 -12.63 21.19
N ASN A 16 12.14 -13.66 20.90
CA ASN A 16 13.57 -13.54 20.66
C ASN A 16 13.93 -13.33 19.17
N ARG A 17 12.93 -13.22 18.30
CA ARG A 17 13.16 -13.06 16.85
C ARG A 17 13.04 -11.61 16.46
N ARG A 18 14.15 -11.02 15.99
CA ARG A 18 14.15 -9.70 15.36
C ARG A 18 13.59 -9.82 13.94
N ILE A 19 12.58 -9.02 13.66
CA ILE A 19 11.94 -8.95 12.34
C ILE A 19 12.41 -7.70 11.59
N LEU A 20 12.41 -6.55 12.27
CA LEU A 20 12.92 -5.28 11.75
C LEU A 20 13.97 -4.76 12.73
N GLN A 21 15.12 -4.31 12.22
CA GLN A 21 16.26 -3.90 13.04
C GLN A 21 16.57 -2.42 12.90
N ASP A 22 16.61 -1.93 11.65
CA ASP A 22 16.93 -0.54 11.34
C ASP A 22 16.37 -0.21 9.96
N VAL A 23 15.06 0.07 9.93
CA VAL A 23 14.35 0.33 8.69
C VAL A 23 14.27 1.84 8.44
N HIS A 24 14.70 2.25 7.26
CA HIS A 24 14.63 3.62 6.78
C HIS A 24 13.94 3.65 5.41
N LEU A 25 12.91 4.44 5.27
CA LEU A 25 12.31 4.75 3.98
C LEU A 25 11.66 6.13 3.99
N ASP A 26 11.60 6.74 2.85
CA ASP A 26 10.83 7.95 2.62
C ASP A 26 9.96 7.78 1.37
N CYS A 27 8.79 8.42 1.37
CA CYS A 27 7.89 8.49 0.23
C CYS A 27 7.39 9.93 0.07
N LYS A 28 7.51 10.48 -1.12
CA LYS A 28 7.02 11.82 -1.44
C LYS A 28 5.64 11.74 -2.06
N GLN A 29 4.85 12.78 -1.84
CA GLN A 29 3.63 12.99 -2.62
C GLN A 29 4.00 13.12 -4.11
N GLY A 30 3.32 12.40 -4.97
CA GLY A 30 3.68 12.29 -6.39
C GLY A 30 4.50 11.05 -6.74
N GLU A 31 4.80 10.18 -5.76
CA GLU A 31 5.72 9.06 -5.92
C GLU A 31 5.08 7.72 -5.52
N ILE A 32 5.46 6.67 -6.23
CA ILE A 32 5.14 5.27 -5.90
C ILE A 32 6.43 4.56 -5.49
N ILE A 33 6.49 4.10 -4.25
CA ILE A 33 7.58 3.28 -3.71
C ILE A 33 7.20 1.81 -3.76
N GLY A 34 7.98 1.01 -4.45
CA GLY A 34 7.89 -0.45 -4.41
C GLY A 34 8.68 -1.03 -3.23
N LEU A 35 8.00 -1.69 -2.31
CA LEU A 35 8.64 -2.38 -1.18
C LEU A 35 8.76 -3.87 -1.49
N LEU A 36 9.92 -4.32 -1.92
CA LEU A 36 10.24 -5.72 -2.19
C LEU A 36 10.83 -6.42 -0.96
N GLY A 37 10.81 -7.74 -0.98
CA GLY A 37 11.38 -8.59 0.08
C GLY A 37 10.74 -9.97 0.09
N ARG A 38 11.47 -10.97 0.57
CA ARG A 38 10.98 -12.36 0.66
C ARG A 38 9.78 -12.48 1.60
N ASN A 39 8.99 -13.54 1.44
CA ASN A 39 7.87 -13.81 2.34
C ASN A 39 8.36 -13.94 3.79
N GLY A 40 7.62 -13.31 4.71
CA GLY A 40 7.98 -13.30 6.13
C GLY A 40 9.12 -12.36 6.54
N CYS A 41 9.68 -11.53 5.64
CA CYS A 41 10.73 -10.57 5.99
C CYS A 41 10.25 -9.33 6.76
N GLY A 42 8.91 -9.13 6.89
CA GLY A 42 8.35 -8.04 7.69
C GLY A 42 7.67 -6.91 6.93
N LYS A 43 7.42 -7.03 5.60
CA LYS A 43 6.77 -5.98 4.78
C LYS A 43 5.41 -5.54 5.36
N SER A 44 4.49 -6.48 5.54
CA SER A 44 3.16 -6.20 6.13
C SER A 44 3.26 -5.66 7.56
N SER A 45 4.23 -6.13 8.34
CA SER A 45 4.50 -5.59 9.68
C SER A 45 4.94 -4.13 9.61
N LEU A 46 5.84 -3.79 8.68
CA LEU A 46 6.27 -2.41 8.46
C LEU A 46 5.11 -1.52 8.05
N LEU A 47 4.27 -1.94 7.08
CA LEU A 47 3.10 -1.16 6.67
C LEU A 47 2.12 -0.95 7.83
N ARG A 48 1.88 -1.96 8.67
CA ARG A 48 1.03 -1.86 9.86
C ARG A 48 1.62 -0.94 10.94
N ILE A 49 2.95 -0.89 11.07
CA ILE A 49 3.64 0.05 11.97
C ILE A 49 3.46 1.49 11.48
N ILE A 50 3.64 1.73 10.19
CA ILE A 50 3.45 3.04 9.56
C ILE A 50 1.98 3.50 9.71
N PHE A 51 1.03 2.60 9.47
CA PHE A 51 -0.39 2.86 9.64
C PHE A 51 -0.77 3.08 11.12
N GLY A 52 -0.06 2.44 12.06
CA GLY A 52 -0.26 2.62 13.50
C GLY A 52 -1.13 1.54 14.16
N THR A 53 -1.29 0.36 13.51
CA THR A 53 -2.02 -0.79 14.06
C THR A 53 -1.10 -1.86 14.66
N LEU A 54 0.21 -1.75 14.46
CA LEU A 54 1.22 -2.59 15.09
C LEU A 54 2.22 -1.68 15.82
N GLU A 55 2.43 -1.93 17.11
CA GLU A 55 3.39 -1.17 17.93
C GLU A 55 4.75 -1.87 17.90
N PRO A 56 5.82 -1.21 17.43
CA PRO A 56 7.17 -1.73 17.44
C PRO A 56 7.90 -1.36 18.72
N SER A 57 9.10 -1.92 18.95
CA SER A 57 9.97 -1.53 20.07
C SER A 57 10.45 -0.09 19.93
N TYR A 58 10.71 0.35 18.70
CA TYR A 58 11.07 1.73 18.37
C TYR A 58 10.61 2.09 16.96
N LYS A 59 10.19 3.34 16.77
CA LYS A 59 9.88 3.93 15.45
C LYS A 59 9.98 5.43 15.45
N TYR A 60 10.34 5.97 14.31
CA TYR A 60 10.00 7.33 13.90
C TYR A 60 9.12 7.25 12.65
N VAL A 61 7.93 7.83 12.71
CA VAL A 61 7.06 8.03 11.54
C VAL A 61 6.64 9.48 11.55
N GLY A 62 6.86 10.20 10.47
CA GLY A 62 6.52 11.63 10.39
C GLY A 62 6.13 12.06 8.98
N ILE A 63 5.33 13.12 8.88
CA ILE A 63 5.02 13.82 7.62
C ILE A 63 5.54 15.25 7.75
N ASN A 64 6.45 15.66 6.86
CA ASN A 64 7.11 16.98 6.90
C ASN A 64 7.64 17.33 8.29
N ASN A 65 8.39 16.44 8.90
CA ASN A 65 8.97 16.54 10.26
C ASN A 65 7.96 16.56 11.43
N ASN A 66 6.65 16.47 11.16
CA ASN A 66 5.65 16.31 12.21
C ASN A 66 5.50 14.82 12.54
N VAL A 67 5.84 14.43 13.75
CA VAL A 67 5.72 13.03 14.21
C VAL A 67 4.28 12.58 14.20
N ILE A 68 4.04 11.38 13.67
CA ILE A 68 2.74 10.73 13.63
C ILE A 68 2.78 9.47 14.48
N GLN A 69 2.00 9.44 15.56
CA GLN A 69 1.87 8.27 16.42
C GLN A 69 1.05 7.16 15.75
N LYS A 70 -0.07 7.55 15.11
CA LYS A 70 -1.00 6.65 14.44
C LYS A 70 -1.41 7.25 13.09
N GLY A 71 -0.93 6.63 12.01
CA GLY A 71 -1.12 7.13 10.65
C GLY A 71 -2.58 7.21 10.20
N TYR A 72 -3.46 6.35 10.77
CA TYR A 72 -4.89 6.36 10.46
C TYR A 72 -5.64 7.57 11.03
N LEU A 73 -5.08 8.28 12.02
CA LEU A 73 -5.72 9.47 12.54
C LEU A 73 -5.67 10.62 11.54
N ASN A 74 -6.74 11.40 11.51
CA ASN A 74 -6.91 12.58 10.63
C ASN A 74 -6.76 12.26 9.14
N ASN A 75 -7.03 11.01 8.73
CA ASN A 75 -6.94 10.56 7.34
C ASN A 75 -5.59 10.86 6.68
N ARG A 76 -4.48 10.80 7.43
CA ARG A 76 -3.16 11.08 6.88
C ARG A 76 -2.63 9.92 6.06
N ILE A 77 -2.90 8.70 6.50
CA ILE A 77 -2.44 7.47 5.86
C ILE A 77 -3.64 6.52 5.75
N ALA A 78 -3.85 5.93 4.57
CA ALA A 78 -4.77 4.82 4.38
C ALA A 78 -4.00 3.53 4.12
N TYR A 79 -4.59 2.40 4.50
CA TYR A 79 -3.96 1.09 4.39
C TYR A 79 -4.93 0.07 3.80
N LEU A 80 -4.52 -0.56 2.70
CA LEU A 80 -5.17 -1.74 2.14
C LEU A 80 -4.47 -2.97 2.71
N PRO A 81 -5.11 -3.76 3.58
CA PRO A 81 -4.52 -5.00 4.08
C PRO A 81 -4.51 -6.10 3.02
N GLN A 82 -3.67 -7.12 3.20
CA GLN A 82 -3.58 -8.29 2.33
C GLN A 82 -4.92 -9.03 2.20
N HIS A 83 -5.70 -9.09 3.27
CA HIS A 83 -7.03 -9.72 3.27
C HIS A 83 -8.13 -8.66 3.23
N GLY A 84 -9.28 -9.05 2.67
CA GLY A 84 -10.45 -8.17 2.58
C GLY A 84 -10.85 -7.55 3.92
N TYR A 85 -11.23 -6.28 3.90
CA TYR A 85 -11.55 -5.51 5.11
C TYR A 85 -12.96 -4.94 5.09
N LEU A 86 -13.67 -5.01 3.96
CA LEU A 86 -15.02 -4.47 3.86
C LEU A 86 -16.04 -5.33 4.59
N PRO A 87 -16.96 -4.74 5.37
CA PRO A 87 -18.08 -5.45 5.97
C PRO A 87 -18.98 -6.09 4.92
N LYS A 88 -19.29 -7.37 5.10
CA LYS A 88 -19.98 -8.22 4.10
C LYS A 88 -21.42 -7.81 3.81
N ASN A 89 -22.13 -7.29 4.81
CA ASN A 89 -23.57 -7.01 4.78
C ASN A 89 -23.94 -5.55 4.48
N ILE A 90 -22.97 -4.73 4.05
CA ILE A 90 -23.19 -3.32 3.70
C ILE A 90 -23.06 -3.17 2.18
N LYS A 91 -23.98 -2.39 1.58
CA LYS A 91 -23.95 -2.08 0.15
C LYS A 91 -22.67 -1.35 -0.24
N ILE A 92 -22.10 -1.72 -1.37
CA ILE A 92 -20.86 -1.13 -1.92
C ILE A 92 -20.96 0.39 -2.00
N LYS A 93 -22.09 0.95 -2.45
CA LYS A 93 -22.28 2.41 -2.50
C LYS A 93 -22.15 3.10 -1.15
N ASN A 94 -22.62 2.46 -0.08
CA ASN A 94 -22.55 3.03 1.26
C ASN A 94 -21.11 3.01 1.78
N LEU A 95 -20.39 1.91 1.54
CA LEU A 95 -18.96 1.79 1.88
C LEU A 95 -18.14 2.82 1.10
N ALA A 96 -18.39 2.96 -0.20
CA ALA A 96 -17.71 3.94 -1.03
C ALA A 96 -17.95 5.38 -0.55
N ARG A 97 -19.19 5.74 -0.17
CA ARG A 97 -19.50 7.08 0.39
C ARG A 97 -18.79 7.38 1.70
N MET A 98 -18.44 6.36 2.47
CA MET A 98 -17.71 6.51 3.74
C MET A 98 -16.19 6.66 3.51
N LEU A 99 -15.64 5.98 2.50
CA LEU A 99 -14.20 5.83 2.30
C LEU A 99 -13.62 6.77 1.26
N VAL A 100 -14.37 7.03 0.18
CA VAL A 100 -13.92 7.88 -0.95
C VAL A 100 -14.00 9.36 -0.57
N ASP A 101 -13.00 10.12 -0.98
CA ASP A 101 -13.03 11.59 -0.85
C ASP A 101 -14.14 12.18 -1.68
N GLY A 102 -14.95 13.06 -1.09
CA GLY A 102 -16.04 13.73 -1.79
C GLY A 102 -15.61 14.52 -3.02
N THR A 103 -14.38 15.04 -3.05
CA THR A 103 -13.82 15.73 -4.22
C THR A 103 -13.49 14.78 -5.38
N LEU A 104 -13.27 13.49 -5.10
CA LEU A 104 -12.97 12.43 -6.07
C LEU A 104 -14.23 11.59 -6.40
N TRP A 105 -15.36 11.89 -5.77
CA TRP A 105 -16.58 11.09 -5.92
C TRP A 105 -17.04 10.96 -7.37
N ASN A 106 -17.02 12.04 -8.13
CA ASN A 106 -17.47 12.02 -9.54
C ASN A 106 -16.57 11.14 -10.42
N GLU A 107 -15.28 11.14 -10.17
CA GLU A 107 -14.30 10.25 -10.84
C GLU A 107 -14.57 8.80 -10.46
N PHE A 108 -14.70 8.53 -9.15
CA PHE A 108 -14.95 7.18 -8.63
C PHE A 108 -16.30 6.60 -9.07
N ALA A 109 -17.38 7.40 -9.03
CA ALA A 109 -18.72 6.95 -9.34
C ALA A 109 -18.93 6.57 -10.82
N GLN A 110 -18.04 6.99 -11.71
CA GLN A 110 -18.06 6.63 -13.13
C GLN A 110 -17.28 5.35 -13.45
N LEU A 111 -16.59 4.76 -12.49
CA LEU A 111 -15.84 3.52 -12.70
C LEU A 111 -16.82 2.36 -13.02
N PRO A 112 -16.65 1.64 -14.15
CA PRO A 112 -17.59 0.58 -14.56
C PRO A 112 -17.78 -0.49 -13.49
N ILE A 113 -16.71 -0.88 -12.80
CA ILE A 113 -16.77 -1.87 -11.72
C ILE A 113 -17.62 -1.39 -10.53
N PHE A 114 -17.60 -0.09 -10.22
CA PHE A 114 -18.43 0.46 -9.16
C PHE A 114 -19.90 0.48 -9.59
N THR A 115 -20.23 1.02 -10.76
CA THR A 115 -21.62 1.10 -11.26
C THR A 115 -22.27 -0.26 -11.42
N ALA A 116 -21.50 -1.31 -11.79
CA ALA A 116 -21.99 -2.68 -11.88
C ALA A 116 -22.28 -3.35 -10.54
N ASN A 117 -21.73 -2.82 -9.43
CA ASN A 117 -21.79 -3.47 -8.12
C ASN A 117 -22.33 -2.56 -7.01
N GLU A 118 -22.65 -1.28 -7.24
CA GLU A 118 -22.97 -0.31 -6.20
C GLU A 118 -24.17 -0.70 -5.32
N GLU A 119 -25.18 -1.38 -5.87
CA GLU A 119 -26.37 -1.85 -5.14
C GLU A 119 -26.18 -3.20 -4.45
N LYS A 120 -25.12 -3.94 -4.76
CA LYS A 120 -24.78 -5.21 -4.13
C LYS A 120 -24.15 -4.99 -2.76
N THR A 121 -24.21 -6.00 -1.91
CA THR A 121 -23.41 -6.11 -0.69
C THR A 121 -22.07 -6.81 -1.01
N ALA A 122 -21.06 -6.62 -0.15
CA ALA A 122 -19.72 -7.14 -0.42
C ALA A 122 -19.67 -8.69 -0.57
N ASP A 123 -20.57 -9.42 0.09
CA ASP A 123 -20.72 -10.88 -0.04
C ASP A 123 -21.38 -11.33 -1.36
N GLN A 124 -22.00 -10.41 -2.10
CA GLN A 124 -22.63 -10.67 -3.40
C GLN A 124 -21.69 -10.35 -4.58
N VAL A 125 -20.50 -9.83 -4.30
CA VAL A 125 -19.49 -9.48 -5.31
C VAL A 125 -18.45 -10.59 -5.38
N SER A 126 -17.96 -10.91 -6.59
CA SER A 126 -16.87 -11.89 -6.74
C SER A 126 -15.59 -11.42 -6.02
N GLY A 127 -14.77 -12.37 -5.55
CA GLY A 127 -13.58 -12.03 -4.77
C GLY A 127 -12.62 -11.08 -5.49
N GLY A 128 -12.41 -11.27 -6.80
CA GLY A 128 -11.56 -10.40 -7.60
C GLY A 128 -12.15 -8.99 -7.80
N GLU A 129 -13.47 -8.89 -8.08
CA GLU A 129 -14.14 -7.57 -8.17
C GLU A 129 -14.16 -6.85 -6.82
N LEU A 130 -14.40 -7.60 -5.73
CA LEU A 130 -14.37 -7.02 -4.39
C LEU A 130 -12.98 -6.46 -4.07
N ARG A 131 -11.93 -7.20 -4.41
CA ARG A 131 -10.54 -6.74 -4.24
C ARG A 131 -10.27 -5.47 -5.04
N GLN A 132 -10.72 -5.39 -6.29
CA GLN A 132 -10.60 -4.17 -7.09
C GLN A 132 -11.35 -2.99 -6.46
N LEU A 133 -12.58 -3.19 -5.98
CA LEU A 133 -13.34 -2.16 -5.29
C LEU A 133 -12.64 -1.68 -4.01
N GLU A 134 -12.08 -2.59 -3.22
CA GLU A 134 -11.28 -2.26 -2.03
C GLU A 134 -10.08 -1.37 -2.38
N MET A 135 -9.31 -1.75 -3.41
CA MET A 135 -8.18 -0.97 -3.90
C MET A 135 -8.61 0.43 -4.36
N LEU A 136 -9.66 0.50 -5.19
CA LEU A 136 -10.17 1.75 -5.73
C LEU A 136 -10.69 2.69 -4.64
N MET A 137 -11.41 2.18 -3.63
CA MET A 137 -11.88 3.00 -2.50
C MET A 137 -10.71 3.57 -1.70
N ILE A 138 -9.66 2.76 -1.46
CA ILE A 138 -8.49 3.20 -0.69
C ILE A 138 -7.69 4.25 -1.45
N ILE A 139 -7.42 4.07 -2.74
CA ILE A 139 -6.63 5.05 -3.50
C ILE A 139 -7.41 6.36 -3.74
N HIS A 140 -8.75 6.32 -3.73
CA HIS A 140 -9.60 7.52 -3.81
C HIS A 140 -9.98 8.09 -2.42
N SER A 141 -9.41 7.57 -1.33
CA SER A 141 -9.65 8.10 0.03
C SER A 141 -9.05 9.51 0.20
N ARG A 142 -9.34 10.15 1.34
CA ARG A 142 -8.77 11.48 1.67
C ARG A 142 -7.29 11.45 2.06
N ALA A 143 -6.71 10.28 2.24
CA ALA A 143 -5.36 10.15 2.75
C ALA A 143 -4.31 10.80 1.82
N ASP A 144 -3.27 11.37 2.43
CA ASP A 144 -2.11 11.91 1.71
C ASP A 144 -1.17 10.80 1.25
N PHE A 145 -1.11 9.70 2.01
CA PHE A 145 -0.29 8.53 1.74
C PHE A 145 -1.12 7.26 1.77
N ILE A 146 -0.84 6.36 0.84
CA ILE A 146 -1.53 5.09 0.67
C ILE A 146 -0.53 3.94 0.84
N LEU A 147 -0.87 2.97 1.66
CA LEU A 147 -0.12 1.74 1.86
C LEU A 147 -0.92 0.58 1.26
N LEU A 148 -0.35 -0.12 0.29
CA LEU A 148 -0.98 -1.25 -0.39
C LEU A 148 -0.21 -2.54 -0.08
N ASP A 149 -0.84 -3.44 0.67
CA ASP A 149 -0.26 -4.72 1.07
C ASP A 149 -0.81 -5.84 0.16
N GLU A 150 0.03 -6.28 -0.77
CA GLU A 150 -0.28 -7.30 -1.77
C GLU A 150 -1.60 -7.02 -2.54
N PRO A 151 -1.72 -5.84 -3.19
CA PRO A 151 -2.96 -5.46 -3.87
C PRO A 151 -3.30 -6.39 -5.03
N PHE A 152 -2.30 -6.92 -5.73
CA PHE A 152 -2.49 -7.75 -6.92
C PHE A 152 -2.80 -9.22 -6.62
N THR A 153 -2.81 -9.61 -5.34
CA THR A 153 -3.21 -10.95 -4.93
C THR A 153 -4.71 -11.16 -5.16
N HIS A 154 -5.08 -12.31 -5.72
CA HIS A 154 -6.46 -12.71 -6.05
C HIS A 154 -7.15 -11.91 -7.18
N ILE A 155 -6.41 -11.14 -7.96
CA ILE A 155 -6.91 -10.53 -9.19
C ILE A 155 -6.21 -11.13 -10.41
N SER A 156 -6.86 -11.09 -11.58
CA SER A 156 -6.27 -11.56 -12.83
C SER A 156 -5.19 -10.57 -13.33
N PRO A 157 -4.26 -11.02 -14.19
CA PRO A 157 -3.28 -10.11 -14.82
C PRO A 157 -3.93 -8.93 -15.54
N ILE A 158 -5.06 -9.15 -16.22
CA ILE A 158 -5.82 -8.09 -16.90
C ILE A 158 -6.30 -7.04 -15.92
N GLN A 159 -6.87 -7.46 -14.79
CA GLN A 159 -7.33 -6.57 -13.74
C GLN A 159 -6.17 -5.78 -13.10
N ALA A 160 -5.01 -6.43 -12.93
CA ALA A 160 -3.81 -5.76 -12.43
C ALA A 160 -3.34 -4.66 -13.41
N ASP A 161 -3.33 -4.96 -14.72
CA ASP A 161 -2.93 -4.00 -15.75
C ASP A 161 -3.93 -2.84 -15.88
N GLU A 162 -5.23 -3.05 -15.67
CA GLU A 162 -6.25 -2.00 -15.60
C GLU A 162 -6.08 -1.10 -14.37
N PHE A 163 -5.64 -1.66 -13.23
CA PHE A 163 -5.46 -0.91 -11.99
C PHE A 163 -4.21 -0.03 -11.97
N LYS A 164 -3.10 -0.47 -12.57
CA LYS A 164 -1.83 0.27 -12.56
C LYS A 164 -1.94 1.71 -13.07
N PRO A 165 -2.61 2.01 -14.21
CA PRO A 165 -2.81 3.39 -14.69
C PRO A 165 -3.60 4.24 -13.68
N ILE A 166 -4.62 3.66 -13.03
CA ILE A 166 -5.42 4.38 -12.03
C ILE A 166 -4.55 4.71 -10.81
N MET A 167 -3.74 3.77 -10.35
CA MET A 167 -2.79 3.99 -9.26
C MET A 167 -1.79 5.10 -9.60
N ARG A 168 -1.22 5.10 -10.80
CA ARG A 168 -0.31 6.16 -11.27
C ARG A 168 -1.01 7.53 -11.36
N ALA A 169 -2.26 7.59 -11.80
CA ALA A 169 -3.03 8.83 -11.84
C ALA A 169 -3.27 9.38 -10.42
N CYS A 170 -3.61 8.52 -9.47
CA CYS A 170 -3.80 8.90 -8.06
C CYS A 170 -2.49 9.31 -7.39
N ALA A 171 -1.37 8.67 -7.75
CA ALA A 171 -0.04 9.01 -7.22
C ALA A 171 0.36 10.46 -7.47
N LYS A 172 -0.11 11.09 -8.56
CA LYS A 172 0.14 12.52 -8.81
C LYS A 172 -0.30 13.44 -7.66
N ARG A 173 -1.23 12.98 -6.84
CA ARG A 173 -1.80 13.73 -5.70
C ARG A 173 -1.41 13.14 -4.34
N LYS A 174 -0.83 11.94 -4.30
CA LYS A 174 -0.57 11.16 -3.08
C LYS A 174 0.79 10.49 -3.14
N GLY A 175 1.35 10.11 -2.00
CA GLY A 175 2.46 9.16 -1.97
C GLY A 175 1.90 7.73 -1.80
N ILE A 176 2.45 6.76 -2.52
CA ILE A 176 2.00 5.37 -2.47
C ILE A 176 3.18 4.47 -2.10
N ILE A 177 3.00 3.60 -1.12
CA ILE A 177 3.92 2.50 -0.85
C ILE A 177 3.18 1.20 -1.15
N VAL A 178 3.71 0.41 -2.06
CA VAL A 178 3.09 -0.84 -2.51
C VAL A 178 4.04 -2.01 -2.36
N THR A 179 3.53 -3.14 -1.87
CA THR A 179 4.27 -4.40 -1.81
C THR A 179 3.44 -5.53 -2.43
N ASP A 180 4.12 -6.45 -3.11
CA ASP A 180 3.49 -7.66 -3.63
C ASP A 180 4.55 -8.76 -3.74
N HIS A 181 4.12 -10.03 -3.76
CA HIS A 181 4.99 -11.16 -4.03
C HIS A 181 5.29 -11.31 -5.53
N GLN A 182 4.44 -10.76 -6.39
CA GLN A 182 4.64 -10.67 -7.83
C GLN A 182 5.50 -9.45 -8.16
N TYR A 183 6.81 -9.57 -7.96
CA TYR A 183 7.78 -8.46 -8.04
C TYR A 183 7.70 -7.67 -9.36
N TYR A 184 7.35 -8.32 -10.47
CA TYR A 184 7.23 -7.67 -11.78
C TYR A 184 6.15 -6.58 -11.79
N ASN A 185 5.02 -6.78 -11.09
CA ASN A 185 4.01 -5.75 -10.95
C ASN A 185 4.53 -4.53 -10.17
N ILE A 186 5.36 -4.79 -9.16
CA ILE A 186 5.98 -3.73 -8.36
C ILE A 186 6.99 -2.94 -9.20
N LEU A 187 7.87 -3.62 -9.93
CA LEU A 187 8.86 -2.97 -10.80
C LEU A 187 8.20 -2.13 -11.89
N ASP A 188 7.08 -2.61 -12.45
CA ASP A 188 6.35 -1.93 -13.51
C ASP A 188 5.69 -0.63 -13.03
N VAL A 189 5.22 -0.55 -11.79
CA VAL A 189 4.41 0.57 -11.29
C VAL A 189 5.20 1.55 -10.42
N SER A 190 6.36 1.17 -9.89
CA SER A 190 7.12 1.98 -8.94
C SER A 190 8.05 2.99 -9.61
N ASP A 191 8.21 4.14 -8.98
CA ASP A 191 9.22 5.15 -9.34
C ASP A 191 10.57 4.84 -8.69
N ARG A 192 10.54 4.30 -7.47
CA ARG A 192 11.71 3.79 -6.73
C ARG A 192 11.38 2.48 -6.07
N VAL A 193 12.41 1.66 -5.88
CA VAL A 193 12.30 0.35 -5.23
C VAL A 193 13.15 0.31 -3.98
N ILE A 194 12.60 -0.25 -2.92
CA ILE A 194 13.29 -0.53 -1.66
C ILE A 194 13.19 -2.01 -1.38
N LEU A 195 14.31 -2.66 -1.11
CA LEU A 195 14.36 -4.05 -0.71
C LEU A 195 14.45 -4.15 0.82
N LEU A 196 13.47 -4.81 1.44
CA LEU A 196 13.51 -5.21 2.84
C LEU A 196 14.15 -6.59 2.95
N GLN A 197 15.34 -6.65 3.52
CA GLN A 197 16.11 -7.89 3.71
C GLN A 197 16.82 -7.86 5.06
N ASP A 198 16.78 -8.98 5.76
CA ASP A 198 17.46 -9.17 7.05
C ASP A 198 17.15 -8.07 8.08
N GLY A 199 15.89 -7.61 8.06
CA GLY A 199 15.36 -6.57 8.96
C GLY A 199 15.79 -5.14 8.63
N THR A 200 16.51 -4.92 7.53
CA THR A 200 16.97 -3.59 7.08
C THR A 200 16.46 -3.26 5.70
N THR A 201 16.49 -1.99 5.32
CA THR A 201 16.09 -1.52 3.99
C THR A 201 17.29 -1.16 3.13
N LYS A 202 17.22 -1.50 1.85
CA LYS A 202 18.21 -1.14 0.83
C LYS A 202 17.52 -0.43 -0.32
N HIS A 203 17.99 0.74 -0.69
CA HIS A 203 17.53 1.44 -1.88
C HIS A 203 18.11 0.73 -3.11
N ILE A 204 17.24 0.39 -4.06
CA ILE A 204 17.61 -0.26 -5.32
C ILE A 204 17.67 0.82 -6.40
N THR A 205 18.83 1.02 -6.98
CA THR A 205 19.07 1.98 -8.06
C THR A 205 19.00 1.33 -9.42
N ASP A 206 19.35 0.04 -9.49
CA ASP A 206 19.29 -0.77 -10.70
C ASP A 206 18.77 -2.18 -10.38
N ASN A 207 17.96 -2.74 -11.27
CA ASN A 207 17.37 -4.07 -11.08
C ASN A 207 18.41 -5.21 -10.94
N SER A 208 19.64 -5.03 -11.44
CA SER A 208 20.73 -5.99 -11.26
C SER A 208 21.14 -6.13 -9.78
N GLU A 209 20.93 -5.10 -8.96
CA GLU A 209 21.18 -5.16 -7.53
C GLU A 209 20.26 -6.18 -6.83
N LEU A 210 19.04 -6.40 -7.35
CA LEU A 210 18.14 -7.43 -6.82
C LEU A 210 18.72 -8.84 -7.01
N VAL A 211 19.49 -9.05 -8.06
CA VAL A 211 20.27 -10.30 -8.27
C VAL A 211 21.45 -10.35 -7.31
N THR A 212 22.19 -9.26 -7.18
CA THR A 212 23.34 -9.15 -6.26
C THR A 212 22.97 -9.42 -4.81
N TYR A 213 21.80 -8.92 -4.37
CA TYR A 213 21.26 -9.19 -3.04
C TYR A 213 20.55 -10.56 -2.93
N GLY A 214 20.55 -11.38 -4.00
CA GLY A 214 19.95 -12.71 -4.00
C GLY A 214 18.42 -12.70 -3.89
N TYR A 215 17.78 -11.59 -4.19
CA TYR A 215 16.30 -11.50 -4.23
C TYR A 215 15.77 -12.14 -5.52
N LEU A 216 16.38 -11.85 -6.67
CA LEU A 216 16.13 -12.51 -7.94
C LEU A 216 17.22 -13.53 -8.25
N SER A 217 16.85 -14.62 -8.93
CA SER A 217 17.83 -15.58 -9.48
C SER A 217 18.57 -14.92 -10.64
N GLY A 218 19.90 -15.02 -10.67
CA GLY A 218 20.68 -14.67 -11.86
C GLY A 218 20.27 -15.57 -13.03
N THR A 219 20.08 -15.02 -14.20
CA THR A 219 19.93 -15.75 -15.46
C THR A 219 21.26 -16.30 -15.93
#